data_44d5992a131cc6546eb5f86fba399a16
#
_entry.id   44d5992a131cc6546eb5f86fba399a16
#
_cell.length_a   1.000
_cell.length_b   1.000
_cell.length_c   1.000
_cell.angle_alpha   90.00
_cell.angle_beta   90.00
_cell.angle_gamma   90.00
#
_symmetry.space_group_name_H-M   'P 1'
#
loop_
_entity.id
_entity.type
_entity.pdbx_description
1 polymer ?
#
loop_
_entity_poly.entity_id
_entity_poly.type
_entity_poly.pdbx_seq_one_letter_code
_entity_poly.pdbx_strand_id
1 'polypeptide(L)'
;MSKTKYYAALNDQFADVVTSFEAAKKIFEGKPGGHNRKFNTYAEAEEYLLEKVKERDSRLKFNKPKRGKRNPYQKKPTVMQLLGIIPDSLEVKPAKASKLVLTCYFGGKNADSTITGSDGKCQVVALSSGVTAKLKYLELVHAAIKSADNAIDGGVDSVEIWGVDGSVLVTLNEWAPKYRERSWVNSYGKPVANREVIEPMLELYEKLGEKVKLNTGEQPVDNDAPF
;
A
#
# COMPACT_ATOMS: atom_id res chain seq x y z
N MET A 1 43.84 16.70 -0.09
CA MET A 1 42.55 16.18 -0.67
C MET A 1 41.96 15.18 0.31
N SER A 2 40.80 15.44 0.88
CA SER A 2 40.15 14.49 1.79
C SER A 2 39.59 13.32 0.98
N LYS A 3 39.98 12.08 1.32
CA LYS A 3 39.48 10.87 0.66
C LYS A 3 38.00 10.67 1.02
N THR A 4 37.14 10.60 0.03
CA THR A 4 35.72 10.28 0.21
C THR A 4 35.61 8.90 0.87
N LYS A 5 34.75 8.78 1.88
CA LYS A 5 34.51 7.52 2.60
C LYS A 5 33.11 7.03 2.28
N TYR A 6 32.99 5.70 2.16
CA TYR A 6 31.74 5.03 1.84
C TYR A 6 31.29 4.20 3.02
N TYR A 7 29.99 4.19 3.29
CA TYR A 7 29.38 3.43 4.36
C TYR A 7 28.34 2.47 3.78
N ALA A 8 28.59 1.17 3.90
CA ALA A 8 27.60 0.15 3.61
C ALA A 8 26.68 0.02 4.83
N ALA A 9 25.41 0.39 4.68
CA ALA A 9 24.43 0.36 5.75
C ALA A 9 23.23 -0.48 5.35
N LEU A 10 22.74 -1.33 6.25
CA LEU A 10 21.58 -2.18 6.01
C LEU A 10 20.73 -2.39 7.28
N ASN A 11 19.49 -2.77 7.07
CA ASN A 11 18.58 -3.32 8.06
C ASN A 11 17.75 -4.45 7.43
N ASP A 12 16.79 -5.01 8.14
CA ASP A 12 15.97 -6.12 7.62
C ASP A 12 15.13 -5.77 6.39
N GLN A 13 14.89 -4.47 6.13
CA GLN A 13 14.06 -3.99 5.01
C GLN A 13 14.85 -3.29 3.91
N PHE A 14 15.97 -2.64 4.25
CA PHE A 14 16.69 -1.75 3.34
C PHE A 14 18.20 -1.94 3.41
N ALA A 15 18.91 -1.70 2.30
CA ALA A 15 20.35 -1.75 2.21
C ALA A 15 20.86 -0.75 1.16
N ASP A 16 21.88 0.05 1.51
CA ASP A 16 22.46 1.06 0.61
C ASP A 16 23.91 1.41 0.96
N VAL A 17 24.63 1.94 -0.04
CA VAL A 17 25.98 2.51 0.13
C VAL A 17 25.91 4.02 0.08
N VAL A 18 26.24 4.69 1.19
CA VAL A 18 26.17 6.14 1.31
C VAL A 18 27.52 6.75 1.64
N THR A 19 27.72 8.04 1.32
CA THR A 19 28.97 8.77 1.54
C THR A 19 29.03 9.53 2.87
N SER A 20 27.91 9.58 3.60
CA SER A 20 27.79 10.24 4.89
C SER A 20 27.43 9.26 5.99
N PHE A 21 28.12 9.37 7.14
CA PHE A 21 27.78 8.55 8.32
C PHE A 21 26.38 8.87 8.87
N GLU A 22 25.92 10.11 8.77
CA GLU A 22 24.57 10.49 9.19
C GLU A 22 23.50 9.85 8.33
N ALA A 23 23.73 9.73 7.01
CA ALA A 23 22.85 9.00 6.11
C ALA A 23 22.82 7.50 6.44
N ALA A 24 24.00 6.90 6.69
CA ALA A 24 24.08 5.53 7.13
C ALA A 24 23.33 5.29 8.44
N LYS A 25 23.46 6.18 9.42
CA LYS A 25 22.81 6.10 10.72
C LYS A 25 21.27 6.01 10.60
N LYS A 26 20.66 6.74 9.69
CA LYS A 26 19.22 6.68 9.39
C LYS A 26 18.77 5.31 8.88
N ILE A 27 19.68 4.56 8.27
CA ILE A 27 19.38 3.22 7.73
C ILE A 27 19.41 2.16 8.84
N PHE A 28 20.40 2.17 9.73
CA PHE A 28 20.64 1.06 10.67
C PHE A 28 20.20 1.35 12.11
N GLU A 29 20.24 2.61 12.55
CA GLU A 29 20.03 2.93 13.96
C GLU A 29 18.58 2.67 14.41
N GLY A 30 18.44 1.92 15.51
CA GLY A 30 17.14 1.58 16.10
C GLY A 30 16.27 0.64 15.25
N LYS A 31 16.81 0.06 14.18
CA LYS A 31 16.06 -0.84 13.29
C LYS A 31 16.51 -2.29 13.43
N PRO A 32 15.58 -3.26 13.33
CA PRO A 32 15.93 -4.69 13.38
C PRO A 32 16.90 -5.06 12.25
N GLY A 33 17.92 -5.84 12.59
CA GLY A 33 18.96 -6.22 11.64
C GLY A 33 19.89 -5.08 11.21
N GLY A 34 19.85 -3.94 11.94
CA GLY A 34 20.66 -2.76 11.61
C GLY A 34 22.16 -3.04 11.73
N HIS A 35 22.90 -2.79 10.63
CA HIS A 35 24.34 -2.97 10.55
C HIS A 35 24.96 -1.93 9.64
N ASN A 36 26.21 -1.49 9.94
CA ASN A 36 26.98 -0.65 9.05
C ASN A 36 28.48 -0.98 9.07
N ARG A 37 29.16 -0.65 7.97
CA ARG A 37 30.63 -0.73 7.87
C ARG A 37 31.15 0.34 6.92
N LYS A 38 32.33 0.88 7.24
CA LYS A 38 33.00 1.95 6.50
C LYS A 38 34.08 1.38 5.59
N PHE A 39 34.17 1.93 4.38
CA PHE A 39 35.11 1.55 3.34
C PHE A 39 35.80 2.77 2.70
N ASN A 40 36.92 2.53 2.02
CA ASN A 40 37.66 3.58 1.32
C ASN A 40 37.26 3.67 -0.17
N THR A 41 36.64 2.62 -0.73
CA THR A 41 36.12 2.58 -2.11
C THR A 41 34.67 2.19 -2.13
N TYR A 42 33.95 2.64 -3.17
CA TYR A 42 32.55 2.27 -3.39
C TYR A 42 32.39 0.77 -3.66
N ALA A 43 33.31 0.20 -4.48
CA ALA A 43 33.27 -1.19 -4.87
C ALA A 43 33.36 -2.16 -3.67
N GLU A 44 34.29 -1.90 -2.73
CA GLU A 44 34.40 -2.68 -1.48
C GLU A 44 33.14 -2.58 -0.62
N ALA A 45 32.51 -1.40 -0.55
CA ALA A 45 31.29 -1.20 0.20
C ALA A 45 30.11 -1.95 -0.42
N GLU A 46 30.01 -1.96 -1.75
CA GLU A 46 28.96 -2.64 -2.50
C GLU A 46 29.10 -4.17 -2.40
N GLU A 47 30.31 -4.71 -2.56
CA GLU A 47 30.57 -6.15 -2.43
C GLU A 47 30.20 -6.66 -1.02
N TYR A 48 30.63 -5.94 0.01
CA TYR A 48 30.26 -6.24 1.38
C TYR A 48 28.74 -6.19 1.60
N LEU A 49 28.08 -5.19 1.03
CA LEU A 49 26.62 -5.06 1.14
C LEU A 49 25.88 -6.22 0.49
N LEU A 50 26.33 -6.66 -0.69
CA LEU A 50 25.76 -7.81 -1.41
C LEU A 50 25.89 -9.12 -0.60
N GLU A 51 27.03 -9.33 0.05
CA GLU A 51 27.25 -10.49 0.93
C GLU A 51 26.26 -10.45 2.13
N LYS A 52 26.14 -9.31 2.78
CA LYS A 52 25.27 -9.13 3.94
C LYS A 52 23.77 -9.20 3.60
N VAL A 53 23.38 -8.75 2.42
CA VAL A 53 22.00 -8.92 1.93
C VAL A 53 21.69 -10.41 1.71
N LYS A 54 22.61 -11.19 1.15
CA LYS A 54 22.43 -12.64 0.99
C LYS A 54 22.28 -13.35 2.35
N GLU A 55 23.10 -12.99 3.34
CA GLU A 55 23.00 -13.50 4.71
C GLU A 55 21.65 -13.15 5.35
N ARG A 56 21.22 -11.87 5.24
CA ARG A 56 19.92 -11.39 5.69
C ARG A 56 18.77 -12.18 5.09
N ASP A 57 18.76 -12.32 3.77
CA ASP A 57 17.69 -12.99 3.04
C ASP A 57 17.62 -14.49 3.38
N SER A 58 18.78 -15.12 3.63
CA SER A 58 18.85 -16.49 4.13
C SER A 58 18.25 -16.60 5.54
N ARG A 59 18.62 -15.69 6.46
CA ARG A 59 18.06 -15.63 7.83
C ARG A 59 16.56 -15.43 7.83
N LEU A 60 16.04 -14.52 7.00
CA LEU A 60 14.60 -14.24 6.89
C LEU A 60 13.82 -15.41 6.29
N LYS A 61 14.43 -16.21 5.40
CA LYS A 61 13.83 -17.46 4.90
C LYS A 61 13.69 -18.54 5.98
N PHE A 62 14.67 -18.64 6.88
CA PHE A 62 14.64 -19.61 7.98
C PHE A 62 13.64 -19.24 9.09
N ASN A 63 13.41 -17.96 9.31
CA ASN A 63 12.47 -17.44 10.32
C ASN A 63 11.02 -17.35 9.84
N LYS A 64 10.69 -17.85 8.65
CA LYS A 64 9.29 -18.01 8.27
C LYS A 64 8.62 -18.98 9.24
N PRO A 65 7.45 -18.64 9.83
CA PRO A 65 6.71 -19.55 10.70
C PRO A 65 6.52 -20.88 9.97
N LYS A 66 6.79 -21.99 10.65
CA LYS A 66 6.63 -23.35 10.11
C LYS A 66 5.22 -23.44 9.54
N ARG A 67 5.10 -23.63 8.23
CA ARG A 67 3.83 -23.84 7.53
C ARG A 67 3.04 -24.88 8.31
N GLY A 68 1.84 -24.50 8.74
CA GLY A 68 0.87 -25.40 9.34
C GLY A 68 0.71 -26.67 8.50
N LYS A 69 0.38 -27.78 9.15
CA LYS A 69 0.23 -29.11 8.58
C LYS A 69 -0.47 -29.03 7.21
N ARG A 70 0.19 -29.54 6.15
CA ARG A 70 -0.37 -29.60 4.79
C ARG A 70 -1.77 -30.20 4.85
N ASN A 71 -2.71 -29.48 4.29
CA ASN A 71 -4.06 -30.00 4.06
C ASN A 71 -3.95 -31.30 3.22
N PRO A 72 -4.36 -32.49 3.75
CA PRO A 72 -4.22 -33.76 3.07
C PRO A 72 -5.02 -33.84 1.75
N TYR A 73 -5.91 -32.87 1.49
CA TYR A 73 -6.74 -32.82 0.28
C TYR A 73 -6.15 -32.02 -0.88
N GLN A 74 -4.93 -31.47 -0.76
CA GLN A 74 -4.26 -30.93 -1.94
C GLN A 74 -3.73 -32.09 -2.79
N LYS A 75 -4.48 -32.44 -3.84
CA LYS A 75 -4.04 -33.39 -4.87
C LYS A 75 -2.72 -32.89 -5.47
N LYS A 76 -1.69 -33.75 -5.47
CA LYS A 76 -0.43 -33.48 -6.20
C LYS A 76 -0.78 -33.29 -7.69
N PRO A 77 -0.18 -32.31 -8.38
CA PRO A 77 -0.36 -32.18 -9.83
C PRO A 77 0.03 -33.50 -10.51
N THR A 78 -0.81 -33.99 -11.39
CA THR A 78 -0.56 -35.21 -12.18
C THR A 78 0.58 -34.95 -13.17
N VAL A 79 1.32 -35.97 -13.55
CA VAL A 79 2.42 -35.90 -14.52
C VAL A 79 1.99 -35.23 -15.84
N MET A 80 0.73 -35.41 -16.26
CA MET A 80 0.14 -34.74 -17.43
C MET A 80 0.04 -33.20 -17.28
N GLN A 81 -0.21 -32.69 -16.08
CA GLN A 81 -0.20 -31.23 -15.82
C GLN A 81 1.20 -30.63 -15.83
N LEU A 82 2.23 -31.43 -15.50
CA LEU A 82 3.64 -31.04 -15.56
C LEU A 82 4.18 -31.01 -16.99
N LEU A 83 3.58 -31.79 -17.91
CA LEU A 83 4.03 -31.88 -19.32
C LEU A 83 3.30 -30.90 -20.25
N GLY A 84 2.42 -30.02 -19.75
CA GLY A 84 1.72 -29.00 -20.55
C GLY A 84 0.72 -29.55 -21.56
N ILE A 85 0.30 -30.83 -21.42
CA ILE A 85 -0.75 -31.44 -22.24
C ILE A 85 -2.09 -31.03 -21.63
N ILE A 86 -2.72 -30.00 -22.19
CA ILE A 86 -4.05 -29.54 -21.81
C ILE A 86 -5.09 -30.38 -22.55
N PRO A 87 -5.96 -31.16 -21.87
CA PRO A 87 -7.11 -31.78 -22.54
C PRO A 87 -8.14 -30.71 -22.96
N ASP A 88 -8.73 -30.85 -24.10
CA ASP A 88 -9.62 -29.93 -24.82
C ASP A 88 -10.98 -29.65 -24.13
N SER A 89 -11.15 -30.03 -22.88
CA SER A 89 -12.34 -29.76 -22.06
C SER A 89 -11.97 -29.14 -20.74
N LEU A 90 -11.45 -27.89 -20.76
CA LEU A 90 -11.42 -27.03 -19.59
C LEU A 90 -12.81 -26.39 -19.46
N GLU A 91 -13.67 -26.96 -18.61
CA GLU A 91 -14.62 -26.13 -17.87
C GLU A 91 -13.81 -25.04 -17.15
N VAL A 92 -13.85 -23.84 -17.70
CA VAL A 92 -13.32 -22.65 -17.03
C VAL A 92 -14.16 -22.46 -15.78
N LYS A 93 -13.70 -22.98 -14.64
CA LYS A 93 -14.24 -22.55 -13.35
C LYS A 93 -14.12 -21.04 -13.33
N PRO A 94 -15.20 -20.29 -13.04
CA PRO A 94 -15.13 -18.84 -12.96
C PRO A 94 -13.97 -18.49 -12.03
N ALA A 95 -13.03 -17.69 -12.53
CA ALA A 95 -11.92 -17.21 -11.73
C ALA A 95 -12.52 -16.59 -10.48
N LYS A 96 -12.03 -16.99 -9.29
CA LYS A 96 -12.50 -16.41 -8.03
C LYS A 96 -12.30 -14.91 -8.15
N ALA A 97 -13.38 -14.13 -8.08
CA ALA A 97 -13.35 -12.68 -8.24
C ALA A 97 -12.21 -12.09 -7.42
N SER A 98 -11.33 -11.35 -8.07
CA SER A 98 -10.17 -10.79 -7.40
C SER A 98 -10.60 -9.56 -6.60
N LYS A 99 -10.42 -9.60 -5.29
CA LYS A 99 -10.75 -8.53 -4.37
C LYS A 99 -9.49 -7.93 -3.80
N LEU A 100 -9.32 -6.61 -3.92
CA LEU A 100 -8.26 -5.87 -3.25
C LEU A 100 -8.83 -5.11 -2.05
N VAL A 101 -8.12 -5.12 -0.94
CA VAL A 101 -8.46 -4.30 0.23
C VAL A 101 -7.38 -3.24 0.41
N LEU A 102 -7.78 -1.98 0.47
CA LEU A 102 -6.93 -0.84 0.77
C LEU A 102 -7.27 -0.31 2.16
N THR A 103 -6.25 -0.03 2.96
CA THR A 103 -6.41 0.55 4.30
C THR A 103 -5.74 1.92 4.32
N CYS A 104 -6.53 2.95 4.63
CA CYS A 104 -6.06 4.32 4.80
C CYS A 104 -5.62 4.55 6.24
N TYR A 105 -4.43 5.10 6.43
CA TYR A 105 -3.94 5.57 7.71
C TYR A 105 -3.63 7.06 7.64
N PHE A 106 -4.24 7.83 8.54
CA PHE A 106 -3.98 9.27 8.66
C PHE A 106 -2.91 9.52 9.70
N GLY A 107 -1.73 9.95 9.28
CA GLY A 107 -0.54 10.11 10.13
C GLY A 107 -0.54 11.35 11.04
N GLY A 108 -1.53 12.24 10.95
CA GLY A 108 -1.62 13.43 11.79
C GLY A 108 -0.52 14.47 11.50
N LYS A 109 0.06 15.06 12.57
CA LYS A 109 1.06 16.13 12.43
C LYS A 109 2.48 15.62 12.19
N ASN A 110 2.83 14.47 12.71
CA ASN A 110 4.22 13.98 12.81
C ASN A 110 4.48 12.66 12.09
N ALA A 111 3.50 12.10 11.40
CA ALA A 111 3.62 10.85 10.67
C ALA A 111 3.05 10.99 9.26
N ASP A 112 3.60 10.21 8.34
CA ASP A 112 3.10 10.16 6.98
C ASP A 112 1.73 9.49 6.92
N SER A 113 0.86 9.99 6.07
CA SER A 113 -0.39 9.33 5.76
C SER A 113 -0.14 8.27 4.69
N THR A 114 -0.71 7.09 4.85
CA THR A 114 -0.43 5.95 3.98
C THR A 114 -1.68 5.23 3.52
N ILE A 115 -1.57 4.60 2.36
CA ILE A 115 -2.55 3.64 1.84
C ILE A 115 -1.83 2.30 1.69
N THR A 116 -2.30 1.29 2.40
CA THR A 116 -1.71 -0.06 2.36
C THR A 116 -2.68 -1.03 1.72
N GLY A 117 -2.22 -1.75 0.71
CA GLY A 117 -2.99 -2.77 0.03
C GLY A 117 -2.82 -4.16 0.64
N SER A 118 -3.84 -5.01 0.53
CA SER A 118 -3.76 -6.44 0.88
C SER A 118 -2.77 -7.21 -0.01
N ASP A 119 -2.33 -6.61 -1.12
CA ASP A 119 -1.24 -7.10 -1.99
C ASP A 119 0.17 -6.80 -1.43
N GLY A 120 0.24 -6.17 -0.26
CA GLY A 120 1.49 -5.81 0.41
C GLY A 120 2.12 -4.50 -0.07
N LYS A 121 1.51 -3.79 -1.00
CA LYS A 121 1.97 -2.47 -1.42
C LYS A 121 1.57 -1.42 -0.42
N CYS A 122 2.47 -0.49 -0.14
CA CYS A 122 2.23 0.67 0.71
C CYS A 122 2.60 1.94 -0.07
N GLN A 123 1.66 2.87 -0.14
CA GLN A 123 1.85 4.18 -0.76
C GLN A 123 1.81 5.26 0.30
N VAL A 124 2.85 6.07 0.35
CA VAL A 124 2.86 7.31 1.16
C VAL A 124 2.14 8.40 0.37
N VAL A 125 1.17 9.05 1.03
CA VAL A 125 0.38 10.13 0.43
C VAL A 125 0.85 11.47 0.98
N ALA A 126 1.41 12.29 0.11
CA ALA A 126 1.78 13.66 0.45
C ALA A 126 0.50 14.51 0.54
N LEU A 127 0.11 14.88 1.76
CA LEU A 127 -1.03 15.75 2.02
C LEU A 127 -0.61 17.21 2.07
N SER A 128 -1.52 18.12 1.71
CA SER A 128 -1.28 19.55 1.75
C SER A 128 -0.92 20.03 3.16
N SER A 129 0.09 20.91 3.27
CA SER A 129 0.50 21.49 4.54
C SER A 129 -0.29 22.77 4.85
N GLY A 130 -0.47 23.07 6.14
CA GLY A 130 -1.15 24.30 6.57
C GLY A 130 -2.67 24.36 6.34
N VAL A 131 -3.28 23.26 5.93
CA VAL A 131 -4.72 23.14 5.65
C VAL A 131 -5.47 22.42 6.79
N THR A 132 -6.79 22.46 6.74
CA THR A 132 -7.66 21.81 7.72
C THR A 132 -7.52 20.28 7.69
N ALA A 133 -7.75 19.62 8.82
CA ALA A 133 -7.78 18.17 8.91
C ALA A 133 -8.80 17.57 7.93
N LYS A 134 -9.96 18.22 7.75
CA LYS A 134 -10.99 17.78 6.81
C LYS A 134 -10.47 17.72 5.37
N LEU A 135 -9.71 18.72 4.91
CA LEU A 135 -9.13 18.70 3.56
C LEU A 135 -8.13 17.55 3.43
N LYS A 136 -7.30 17.32 4.43
CA LYS A 136 -6.34 16.20 4.43
C LYS A 136 -7.01 14.83 4.36
N TYR A 137 -8.13 14.63 5.06
CA TYR A 137 -8.94 13.41 4.93
C TYR A 137 -9.52 13.25 3.53
N LEU A 138 -10.03 14.33 2.93
CA LEU A 138 -10.52 14.32 1.54
C LEU A 138 -9.40 13.94 0.55
N GLU A 139 -8.21 14.54 0.69
CA GLU A 139 -7.05 14.23 -0.15
C GLU A 139 -6.61 12.77 -0.02
N LEU A 140 -6.55 12.23 1.20
CA LEU A 140 -6.19 10.83 1.46
C LEU A 140 -7.18 9.86 0.80
N VAL A 141 -8.48 10.08 1.00
CA VAL A 141 -9.52 9.23 0.41
C VAL A 141 -9.56 9.36 -1.11
N HIS A 142 -9.35 10.57 -1.65
CA HIS A 142 -9.23 10.77 -3.10
C HIS A 142 -8.06 9.96 -3.68
N ALA A 143 -6.90 9.97 -3.02
CA ALA A 143 -5.77 9.14 -3.42
C ALA A 143 -6.07 7.63 -3.36
N ALA A 144 -6.83 7.19 -2.33
CA ALA A 144 -7.24 5.79 -2.21
C ALA A 144 -8.20 5.37 -3.33
N ILE A 145 -9.18 6.22 -3.68
CA ILE A 145 -10.11 5.96 -4.79
C ILE A 145 -9.35 5.91 -6.13
N LYS A 146 -8.36 6.78 -6.35
CA LYS A 146 -7.47 6.70 -7.53
C LYS A 146 -6.67 5.40 -7.58
N SER A 147 -6.18 4.95 -6.44
CA SER A 147 -5.47 3.65 -6.36
C SER A 147 -6.41 2.48 -6.66
N ALA A 148 -7.69 2.59 -6.24
CA ALA A 148 -8.71 1.61 -6.58
C ALA A 148 -9.05 1.62 -8.07
N ASP A 149 -9.17 2.79 -8.72
CA ASP A 149 -9.39 2.91 -10.17
C ASP A 149 -8.27 2.21 -10.95
N ASN A 150 -7.02 2.51 -10.62
CA ASN A 150 -5.86 1.86 -11.23
C ASN A 150 -5.84 0.35 -11.03
N ALA A 151 -6.28 -0.15 -9.87
CA ALA A 151 -6.34 -1.58 -9.59
C ALA A 151 -7.45 -2.27 -10.42
N ILE A 152 -8.61 -1.63 -10.56
CA ILE A 152 -9.73 -2.11 -11.37
C ILE A 152 -9.36 -2.12 -12.85
N ASP A 153 -8.70 -1.07 -13.34
CA ASP A 153 -8.15 -1.02 -14.70
C ASP A 153 -7.07 -2.09 -14.93
N GLY A 154 -6.34 -2.46 -13.88
CA GLY A 154 -5.38 -3.57 -13.85
C GLY A 154 -6.00 -4.97 -13.75
N GLY A 155 -7.33 -5.09 -13.73
CA GLY A 155 -8.06 -6.36 -13.75
C GLY A 155 -8.54 -6.87 -12.39
N VAL A 156 -8.52 -6.03 -11.35
CA VAL A 156 -9.16 -6.34 -10.05
C VAL A 156 -10.66 -6.13 -10.18
N ASP A 157 -11.48 -7.09 -9.74
CA ASP A 157 -12.93 -7.04 -9.89
C ASP A 157 -13.59 -6.07 -8.90
N SER A 158 -13.07 -5.99 -7.68
CA SER A 158 -13.62 -5.10 -6.65
C SER A 158 -12.55 -4.66 -5.64
N VAL A 159 -12.74 -3.46 -5.07
CA VAL A 159 -11.86 -2.86 -4.07
C VAL A 159 -12.66 -2.43 -2.85
N GLU A 160 -12.21 -2.81 -1.66
CA GLU A 160 -12.71 -2.26 -0.40
C GLU A 160 -11.68 -1.30 0.19
N ILE A 161 -12.11 -0.10 0.57
CA ILE A 161 -11.27 0.93 1.19
C ILE A 161 -11.71 1.09 2.64
N TRP A 162 -10.80 0.83 3.57
CA TRP A 162 -11.00 0.94 5.02
C TRP A 162 -10.25 2.14 5.61
N GLY A 163 -10.64 2.57 6.81
CA GLY A 163 -10.04 3.74 7.47
C GLY A 163 -10.52 5.08 6.90
N VAL A 164 -11.69 5.09 6.22
CA VAL A 164 -12.27 6.32 5.69
C VAL A 164 -12.91 7.10 6.82
N ASP A 165 -12.61 8.40 6.91
CA ASP A 165 -13.28 9.29 7.87
C ASP A 165 -14.76 9.42 7.56
N GLY A 166 -15.60 9.30 8.60
CA GLY A 166 -17.07 9.35 8.45
C GLY A 166 -17.57 10.63 7.80
N SER A 167 -16.91 11.78 8.01
CA SER A 167 -17.28 13.05 7.39
C SER A 167 -17.05 13.06 5.88
N VAL A 168 -16.07 12.27 5.39
CA VAL A 168 -15.82 12.10 3.95
C VAL A 168 -16.92 11.25 3.32
N LEU A 169 -17.35 10.17 3.99
CA LEU A 169 -18.46 9.34 3.53
C LEU A 169 -19.76 10.14 3.41
N VAL A 170 -20.11 10.90 4.44
CA VAL A 170 -21.29 11.78 4.40
C VAL A 170 -21.14 12.83 3.30
N THR A 171 -19.93 13.36 3.10
CA THR A 171 -19.66 14.32 2.03
C THR A 171 -19.93 13.70 0.66
N LEU A 172 -19.43 12.50 0.37
CA LEU A 172 -19.60 11.83 -0.92
C LEU A 172 -21.03 11.36 -1.17
N ASN A 173 -21.67 10.74 -0.17
CA ASN A 173 -22.96 10.11 -0.37
C ASN A 173 -24.15 11.08 -0.26
N GLU A 174 -24.01 12.16 0.52
CA GLU A 174 -25.14 13.04 0.81
C GLU A 174 -24.94 14.48 0.31
N TRP A 175 -23.76 15.08 0.55
CA TRP A 175 -23.57 16.51 0.33
C TRP A 175 -23.08 16.83 -1.08
N ALA A 176 -22.11 16.10 -1.58
CA ALA A 176 -21.50 16.39 -2.88
C ALA A 176 -22.52 16.27 -4.04
N PRO A 177 -23.41 15.27 -4.11
CA PRO A 177 -24.48 15.25 -5.12
C PRO A 177 -25.37 16.48 -5.05
N LYS A 178 -25.78 16.90 -3.85
CA LYS A 178 -26.60 18.09 -3.64
C LYS A 178 -25.88 19.39 -3.98
N TYR A 179 -24.57 19.45 -3.74
CA TYR A 179 -23.76 20.60 -4.13
C TYR A 179 -23.63 20.70 -5.65
N ARG A 180 -23.47 19.59 -6.33
CA ARG A 180 -23.42 19.54 -7.81
C ARG A 180 -24.74 20.03 -8.42
N GLU A 181 -25.90 19.59 -7.89
CA GLU A 181 -27.22 20.08 -8.33
C GLU A 181 -27.40 21.62 -8.16
N ARG A 182 -26.72 22.19 -7.16
CA ARG A 182 -26.73 23.62 -6.86
C ARG A 182 -25.51 24.36 -7.44
N SER A 183 -24.87 23.83 -8.50
CA SER A 183 -23.70 24.42 -9.13
C SER A 183 -22.56 24.71 -8.16
N TRP A 184 -22.35 23.83 -7.16
CA TRP A 184 -21.32 23.93 -6.12
C TRP A 184 -21.44 25.16 -5.22
N VAL A 185 -22.65 25.58 -4.94
CA VAL A 185 -22.97 26.65 -4.01
C VAL A 185 -23.65 26.07 -2.77
N ASN A 186 -23.23 26.50 -1.57
CA ASN A 186 -23.84 26.08 -0.31
C ASN A 186 -25.17 26.80 -0.04
N SER A 187 -25.86 26.44 1.04
CA SER A 187 -27.15 27.03 1.43
C SER A 187 -27.11 28.55 1.71
N TYR A 188 -25.92 29.12 1.89
CA TYR A 188 -25.69 30.56 2.12
C TYR A 188 -25.30 31.32 0.85
N GLY A 189 -25.37 30.69 -0.32
CA GLY A 189 -24.96 31.30 -1.59
C GLY A 189 -23.44 31.43 -1.80
N LYS A 190 -22.63 30.79 -0.97
CA LYS A 190 -21.16 30.82 -1.10
C LYS A 190 -20.64 29.58 -1.78
N PRO A 191 -19.51 29.66 -2.52
CA PRO A 191 -18.85 28.49 -3.09
C PRO A 191 -18.56 27.42 -2.01
N VAL A 192 -18.75 26.16 -2.37
CA VAL A 192 -18.42 25.03 -1.48
C VAL A 192 -16.90 24.95 -1.28
N ALA A 193 -16.47 24.89 -0.04
CA ALA A 193 -15.05 24.73 0.29
C ALA A 193 -14.52 23.36 -0.18
N ASN A 194 -13.27 23.34 -0.65
CA ASN A 194 -12.56 22.15 -1.14
C ASN A 194 -13.25 21.47 -2.36
N ARG A 195 -13.99 22.25 -3.15
CA ARG A 195 -14.62 21.77 -4.38
C ARG A 195 -13.63 21.08 -5.28
N GLU A 196 -12.43 21.63 -5.39
CA GLU A 196 -11.32 21.15 -6.23
C GLU A 196 -10.87 19.72 -5.92
N VAL A 197 -11.17 19.23 -4.71
CA VAL A 197 -10.92 17.83 -4.30
C VAL A 197 -12.19 17.00 -4.34
N ILE A 198 -13.32 17.58 -3.88
CA ILE A 198 -14.59 16.85 -3.73
C ILE A 198 -15.18 16.51 -5.11
N GLU A 199 -15.16 17.44 -6.07
CA GLU A 199 -15.77 17.24 -7.39
C GLU A 199 -15.12 16.09 -8.16
N PRO A 200 -13.79 16.06 -8.40
CA PRO A 200 -13.15 14.96 -9.11
C PRO A 200 -13.21 13.64 -8.31
N MET A 201 -13.23 13.71 -6.98
CA MET A 201 -13.37 12.51 -6.15
C MET A 201 -14.78 11.90 -6.30
N LEU A 202 -15.83 12.73 -6.34
CA LEU A 202 -17.21 12.27 -6.57
C LEU A 202 -17.36 11.63 -7.94
N GLU A 203 -16.87 12.29 -9.01
CA GLU A 203 -16.91 11.77 -10.38
C GLU A 203 -16.24 10.38 -10.49
N LEU A 204 -15.08 10.25 -9.88
CA LEU A 204 -14.35 8.98 -9.88
C LEU A 204 -15.08 7.90 -9.07
N TYR A 205 -15.63 8.25 -7.90
CA TYR A 205 -16.37 7.33 -7.06
C TYR A 205 -17.66 6.84 -7.76
N GLU A 206 -18.38 7.72 -8.43
CA GLU A 206 -19.55 7.37 -9.23
C GLU A 206 -19.20 6.49 -10.44
N LYS A 207 -18.09 6.79 -11.14
CA LYS A 207 -17.56 5.97 -12.25
C LYS A 207 -17.32 4.53 -11.80
N LEU A 208 -16.77 4.36 -10.62
CA LEU A 208 -16.43 3.04 -10.05
C LEU A 208 -17.64 2.28 -9.52
N GLY A 209 -18.67 3.00 -9.05
CA GLY A 209 -19.93 2.42 -8.60
C GLY A 209 -19.77 1.29 -7.60
N GLU A 210 -20.44 0.17 -7.84
CA GLU A 210 -20.44 -1.00 -6.95
C GLU A 210 -19.09 -1.72 -6.83
N LYS A 211 -18.15 -1.43 -7.71
CA LYS A 211 -16.80 -2.04 -7.66
C LYS A 211 -15.96 -1.51 -6.50
N VAL A 212 -16.28 -0.33 -5.95
CA VAL A 212 -15.56 0.27 -4.83
C VAL A 212 -16.49 0.47 -3.64
N LYS A 213 -16.05 -0.04 -2.49
CA LYS A 213 -16.75 0.08 -1.21
C LYS A 213 -15.92 0.87 -0.21
N LEU A 214 -16.46 1.94 0.32
CA LEU A 214 -15.81 2.75 1.35
C LEU A 214 -16.34 2.34 2.74
N ASN A 215 -15.43 2.08 3.67
CA ASN A 215 -15.75 1.64 5.03
C ASN A 215 -15.06 2.54 6.05
N THR A 216 -15.79 2.90 7.11
CA THR A 216 -15.23 3.57 8.29
C THR A 216 -14.60 2.57 9.24
N GLY A 217 -13.62 3.03 10.04
CA GLY A 217 -12.98 2.20 11.05
C GLY A 217 -11.86 1.32 10.50
N GLU A 218 -11.36 0.44 11.35
CA GLU A 218 -10.31 -0.50 11.00
C GLU A 218 -10.90 -1.72 10.27
N GLN A 219 -10.10 -2.32 9.39
CA GLN A 219 -10.48 -3.55 8.73
C GLN A 219 -10.78 -4.62 9.81
N PRO A 220 -11.90 -5.35 9.71
CA PRO A 220 -12.14 -6.48 10.59
C PRO A 220 -10.96 -7.45 10.48
N VAL A 221 -10.34 -7.77 11.61
CA VAL A 221 -9.34 -8.83 11.65
C VAL A 221 -10.11 -10.13 11.47
N ASP A 222 -9.89 -10.82 10.35
CA ASP A 222 -10.41 -12.18 10.17
C ASP A 222 -9.81 -13.07 11.27
N ASN A 223 -10.52 -13.19 12.38
CA ASN A 223 -10.16 -14.11 13.47
C ASN A 223 -10.35 -15.59 13.08
N ASP A 224 -10.82 -15.87 11.89
CA ASP A 224 -10.96 -17.21 11.32
C ASP A 224 -9.70 -17.70 10.58
N ALA A 225 -8.56 -17.02 10.69
CA ALA A 225 -7.30 -17.61 10.29
C ALA A 225 -6.98 -18.76 11.29
N PRO A 226 -7.12 -20.02 10.91
CA PRO A 226 -6.80 -21.12 11.82
C PRO A 226 -5.30 -21.04 12.13
N PHE A 227 -5.00 -20.93 13.42
CA PHE A 227 -3.66 -21.02 13.97
C PHE A 227 -2.91 -22.27 13.53
#